data_19181d351c4248397db9b9681c20b7c0
#
_entry.id   19181d351c4248397db9b9681c20b7c0
#
_cell.length_a   1.000
_cell.length_b   1.000
_cell.length_c   1.000
_cell.angle_alpha   90.00
_cell.angle_beta   90.00
_cell.angle_gamma   90.00
#
_symmetry.space_group_name_H-M   'P 1'
#
loop_
_entity.id
_entity.type
_entity.pdbx_description
1 polymer ?
#
loop_
_entity_poly.entity_id
_entity_poly.type
_entity_poly.pdbx_seq_one_letter_code
_entity_poly.pdbx_strand_id
1 'polypeptide(L)'
;NAQACDRLGHGKIVLIDFRRCTFPYVSPSIITKLQQFGNGKARSVEDLLDESQLRYISNVLKSYFALLKKRYVHVESSVLHFDLSINAPVCREMIHISLTPCLLNINKDVILGLCMLTYSTKKQIGNALIKLSNVDYHFELRDDEWVQTNNSHLTKMEIVIIGQCANGKSIADIAEFLSVSTSTIKTHRTNILKKIGVKNIAEAIQYVEINNLI
;
A
#
# COMPACT_ATOMS: atom_id res chain seq x y z
N ASN A 1 15.50 -8.97 8.54
CA ASN A 1 16.51 -9.48 7.61
C ASN A 1 15.84 -9.65 6.22
N ALA A 2 16.24 -8.80 5.22
CA ALA A 2 15.63 -8.75 3.90
C ALA A 2 15.66 -10.10 3.15
N GLN A 3 16.76 -10.87 3.29
CA GLN A 3 16.87 -12.22 2.70
C GLN A 3 15.88 -13.22 3.30
N ALA A 4 15.54 -13.09 4.59
CA ALA A 4 14.53 -13.95 5.21
C ALA A 4 13.12 -13.65 4.67
N CYS A 5 12.79 -12.37 4.48
CA CYS A 5 11.50 -11.97 3.88
C CYS A 5 11.36 -12.45 2.45
N ASP A 6 12.43 -12.41 1.64
CA ASP A 6 12.43 -12.91 0.27
C ASP A 6 12.20 -14.42 0.20
N ARG A 7 12.79 -15.19 1.13
CA ARG A 7 12.59 -16.64 1.25
C ARG A 7 11.16 -17.05 1.67
N LEU A 8 10.46 -16.17 2.38
CA LEU A 8 9.06 -16.40 2.77
C LEU A 8 8.05 -16.16 1.64
N GLY A 9 8.52 -15.79 0.45
CA GLY A 9 7.68 -15.63 -0.74
C GLY A 9 6.77 -14.40 -0.73
N HIS A 10 6.92 -13.52 0.24
CA HIS A 10 6.09 -12.34 0.43
C HIS A 10 6.59 -11.11 -0.34
N GLY A 11 6.70 -11.24 -1.66
CA GLY A 11 6.98 -10.10 -2.54
C GLY A 11 8.45 -9.97 -2.92
N LYS A 12 8.70 -9.05 -3.83
CA LYS A 12 10.02 -8.70 -4.35
C LYS A 12 10.53 -7.52 -3.55
N ILE A 13 11.71 -7.63 -2.98
CA ILE A 13 12.26 -6.71 -1.99
C ILE A 13 13.46 -5.96 -2.56
N VAL A 14 13.48 -4.64 -2.33
CA VAL A 14 14.63 -3.76 -2.57
C VAL A 14 14.91 -2.98 -1.30
N LEU A 15 16.14 -2.99 -0.84
CA LEU A 15 16.62 -2.10 0.21
C LEU A 15 17.29 -0.89 -0.44
N ILE A 16 16.91 0.31 -0.02
CA ILE A 16 17.41 1.58 -0.56
C ILE A 16 18.17 2.33 0.52
N ASP A 17 19.42 2.70 0.25
CA ASP A 17 20.17 3.70 1.04
C ASP A 17 19.97 5.09 0.42
N PHE A 18 19.17 5.92 1.07
CA PHE A 18 18.83 7.27 0.58
C PHE A 18 19.97 8.28 0.69
N ARG A 19 21.01 8.01 1.52
CA ARG A 19 22.16 8.90 1.64
C ARG A 19 23.15 8.67 0.50
N ARG A 20 23.37 7.40 0.14
CA ARG A 20 24.31 6.99 -0.87
C ARG A 20 23.68 6.84 -2.25
N CYS A 21 22.35 6.91 -2.33
CA CYS A 21 21.56 6.61 -3.53
C CYS A 21 21.95 5.24 -4.11
N THR A 22 22.04 4.22 -3.25
CA THR A 22 22.43 2.85 -3.63
C THR A 22 21.38 1.84 -3.19
N PHE A 23 21.44 0.64 -3.77
CA PHE A 23 20.57 -0.48 -3.47
C PHE A 23 21.38 -1.60 -2.80
N PRO A 24 21.61 -1.56 -1.46
CA PRO A 24 22.39 -2.56 -0.74
C PRO A 24 21.86 -3.98 -0.87
N TYR A 25 20.58 -4.14 -1.19
CA TYR A 25 19.97 -5.43 -1.47
C TYR A 25 18.85 -5.29 -2.50
N VAL A 26 18.85 -6.19 -3.48
CA VAL A 26 17.78 -6.38 -4.48
C VAL A 26 17.48 -7.88 -4.53
N SER A 27 16.22 -8.27 -4.42
CA SER A 27 15.81 -9.68 -4.55
C SER A 27 16.29 -10.30 -5.86
N PRO A 28 16.83 -11.52 -5.86
CA PRO A 28 17.23 -12.21 -7.07
C PRO A 28 16.14 -12.31 -8.14
N SER A 29 14.89 -12.47 -7.71
CA SER A 29 13.72 -12.49 -8.59
C SER A 29 13.52 -11.18 -9.35
N ILE A 30 13.87 -10.04 -8.75
CA ILE A 30 13.84 -8.72 -9.42
C ILE A 30 14.96 -8.64 -10.45
N ILE A 31 16.18 -9.04 -10.08
CA ILE A 31 17.35 -9.02 -10.98
C ILE A 31 17.07 -9.87 -12.23
N THR A 32 16.52 -11.07 -12.05
CA THR A 32 16.14 -11.94 -13.17
C THR A 32 15.10 -11.29 -14.08
N LYS A 33 14.08 -10.62 -13.50
CA LYS A 33 13.09 -9.89 -14.29
C LYS A 33 13.69 -8.68 -15.01
N LEU A 34 14.56 -7.90 -14.37
CA LEU A 34 15.25 -6.78 -15.01
C LEU A 34 16.00 -7.24 -16.27
N GLN A 35 16.69 -8.36 -16.19
CA GLN A 35 17.40 -8.94 -17.34
C GLN A 35 16.45 -9.36 -18.48
N GLN A 36 15.25 -9.86 -18.14
CA GLN A 36 14.23 -10.23 -19.12
C GLN A 36 13.58 -9.02 -19.80
N PHE A 37 13.25 -7.97 -19.01
CA PHE A 37 12.55 -6.78 -19.49
C PHE A 37 13.40 -5.89 -20.40
N GLY A 38 14.67 -5.75 -20.13
CA GLY A 38 15.58 -4.90 -20.90
C GLY A 38 16.16 -5.54 -22.17
N ASN A 39 15.65 -6.68 -22.67
CA ASN A 39 16.31 -7.46 -23.73
C ASN A 39 17.80 -7.70 -23.41
N GLY A 40 18.13 -7.91 -22.14
CA GLY A 40 19.49 -8.02 -21.63
C GLY A 40 20.25 -6.68 -21.54
N LYS A 41 19.62 -5.55 -21.80
CA LYS A 41 20.24 -4.22 -21.78
C LYS A 41 19.97 -3.41 -20.51
N ALA A 42 18.86 -3.69 -19.80
CA ALA A 42 18.56 -3.00 -18.54
C ALA A 42 19.57 -3.40 -17.46
N ARG A 43 20.30 -2.43 -16.93
CA ARG A 43 21.31 -2.60 -15.88
C ARG A 43 20.80 -2.12 -14.52
N SER A 44 19.76 -1.30 -14.53
CA SER A 44 19.14 -0.72 -13.33
C SER A 44 17.62 -0.65 -13.46
N VAL A 45 16.92 -0.38 -12.35
CA VAL A 45 15.47 -0.16 -12.35
C VAL A 45 15.10 1.09 -13.15
N GLU A 46 15.97 2.08 -13.17
CA GLU A 46 15.79 3.34 -13.89
C GLU A 46 15.67 3.12 -15.41
N ASP A 47 16.38 2.12 -15.95
CA ASP A 47 16.32 1.76 -17.38
C ASP A 47 14.93 1.23 -17.81
N LEU A 48 14.07 0.87 -16.87
CA LEU A 48 12.70 0.37 -17.10
C LEU A 48 11.63 1.44 -17.00
N LEU A 49 12.00 2.63 -16.54
CA LEU A 49 11.09 3.74 -16.26
C LEU A 49 11.31 4.84 -17.30
N ASP A 50 10.24 5.47 -17.72
CA ASP A 50 10.35 6.68 -18.53
C ASP A 50 10.64 7.92 -17.67
N GLU A 51 11.07 9.00 -18.31
CA GLU A 51 11.45 10.25 -17.62
C GLU A 51 10.29 10.83 -16.79
N SER A 52 9.05 10.67 -17.23
CA SER A 52 7.87 11.14 -16.51
C SER A 52 7.67 10.39 -15.20
N GLN A 53 7.92 9.09 -15.20
CA GLN A 53 7.83 8.22 -14.02
C GLN A 53 8.98 8.50 -13.03
N LEU A 54 10.20 8.71 -13.53
CA LEU A 54 11.34 9.10 -12.68
C LEU A 54 11.07 10.44 -11.98
N ARG A 55 10.51 11.41 -12.70
CA ARG A 55 10.08 12.70 -12.16
C ARG A 55 8.97 12.52 -11.11
N TYR A 56 7.97 11.71 -11.41
CA TYR A 56 6.90 11.39 -10.48
C TYR A 56 7.45 10.78 -9.17
N ILE A 57 8.29 9.75 -9.25
CA ILE A 57 8.91 9.12 -8.07
C ILE A 57 9.68 10.16 -7.25
N SER A 58 10.49 10.99 -7.91
CA SER A 58 11.26 12.05 -7.25
C SER A 58 10.37 13.02 -6.48
N ASN A 59 9.25 13.45 -7.08
CA ASN A 59 8.30 14.36 -6.44
C ASN A 59 7.59 13.69 -5.27
N VAL A 60 7.11 12.46 -5.42
CA VAL A 60 6.46 11.68 -4.36
C VAL A 60 7.42 11.50 -3.17
N LEU A 61 8.66 11.09 -3.40
CA LEU A 61 9.64 10.91 -2.32
C LEU A 61 10.00 12.23 -1.63
N LYS A 62 10.23 13.31 -2.39
CA LYS A 62 10.51 14.63 -1.83
C LYS A 62 9.36 15.12 -0.94
N SER A 63 8.13 15.04 -1.44
CA SER A 63 6.93 15.47 -0.70
C SER A 63 6.67 14.60 0.52
N TYR A 64 6.88 13.26 0.41
CA TYR A 64 6.78 12.32 1.52
C TYR A 64 7.75 12.67 2.65
N PHE A 65 9.05 12.81 2.34
CA PHE A 65 10.04 13.16 3.35
C PHE A 65 9.81 14.56 3.95
N ALA A 66 9.30 15.51 3.17
CA ALA A 66 8.93 16.82 3.67
C ALA A 66 7.73 16.73 4.64
N LEU A 67 6.73 15.90 4.37
CA LEU A 67 5.61 15.66 5.27
C LEU A 67 6.07 15.04 6.60
N LEU A 68 6.93 14.02 6.54
CA LEU A 68 7.46 13.35 7.73
C LEU A 68 8.21 14.33 8.67
N LYS A 69 8.89 15.34 8.10
CA LYS A 69 9.57 16.39 8.87
C LYS A 69 8.62 17.41 9.48
N LYS A 70 7.57 17.79 8.76
CA LYS A 70 6.64 18.86 9.17
C LYS A 70 5.65 18.44 10.24
N ARG A 71 5.18 17.19 10.20
CA ARG A 71 4.23 16.66 11.15
C ARG A 71 4.97 15.70 12.09
N TYR A 72 4.60 15.69 13.36
CA TYR A 72 5.04 14.68 14.34
C TYR A 72 4.46 13.30 14.01
N VAL A 73 4.55 12.92 12.74
CA VAL A 73 4.18 11.57 12.28
C VAL A 73 5.28 10.65 12.76
N HIS A 74 4.91 9.55 13.43
CA HIS A 74 5.85 8.49 13.75
C HIS A 74 6.34 7.87 12.43
N VAL A 75 7.50 8.34 11.96
CA VAL A 75 8.10 7.95 10.68
C VAL A 75 8.20 6.43 10.57
N GLU A 76 8.54 5.78 11.68
CA GLU A 76 8.70 4.33 11.81
C GLU A 76 7.40 3.54 11.58
N SER A 77 6.25 4.19 11.74
CA SER A 77 4.93 3.58 11.53
C SER A 77 4.30 3.94 10.19
N SER A 78 5.02 4.66 9.34
CA SER A 78 4.51 5.10 8.04
C SER A 78 4.91 4.13 6.92
N VAL A 79 3.99 3.88 5.99
CA VAL A 79 4.25 3.17 4.74
C VAL A 79 3.75 4.02 3.59
N LEU A 80 4.66 4.39 2.69
CA LEU A 80 4.33 5.06 1.45
C LEU A 80 3.99 4.03 0.38
N HIS A 81 2.84 4.18 -0.24
CA HIS A 81 2.37 3.34 -1.34
C HIS A 81 2.19 4.18 -2.60
N PHE A 82 2.55 3.64 -3.76
CA PHE A 82 2.25 4.23 -5.07
C PHE A 82 2.37 3.20 -6.19
N ASP A 83 1.75 3.49 -7.33
CA ASP A 83 1.73 2.61 -8.49
C ASP A 83 2.57 3.17 -9.63
N LEU A 84 3.36 2.30 -10.25
CA LEU A 84 4.20 2.58 -11.43
C LEU A 84 3.87 1.62 -12.55
N SER A 85 4.24 2.01 -13.76
CA SER A 85 4.16 1.17 -14.93
C SER A 85 5.55 0.83 -15.41
N ILE A 86 5.85 -0.45 -15.57
CA ILE A 86 7.11 -0.91 -16.16
C ILE A 86 6.86 -1.29 -17.61
N ASN A 87 7.70 -0.78 -18.50
CA ASN A 87 7.68 -1.14 -19.91
C ASN A 87 8.34 -2.51 -20.08
N ALA A 88 7.54 -3.57 -20.18
CA ALA A 88 7.99 -4.91 -20.50
C ALA A 88 7.96 -5.13 -22.03
N PRO A 89 8.78 -6.04 -22.59
CA PRO A 89 8.87 -6.25 -24.04
C PRO A 89 7.57 -6.63 -24.71
N VAL A 90 6.67 -7.27 -23.98
CA VAL A 90 5.40 -7.82 -24.51
C VAL A 90 4.19 -7.00 -24.07
N CYS A 91 4.22 -6.39 -22.88
CA CYS A 91 3.10 -5.62 -22.34
C CYS A 91 3.58 -4.63 -21.27
N ARG A 92 2.72 -3.66 -20.98
CA ARG A 92 2.91 -2.72 -19.89
C ARG A 92 2.43 -3.36 -18.59
N GLU A 93 3.32 -3.58 -17.63
CA GLU A 93 2.97 -4.14 -16.32
C GLU A 93 2.82 -3.02 -15.28
N MET A 94 1.77 -3.07 -14.50
CA MET A 94 1.57 -2.18 -13.36
C MET A 94 2.13 -2.81 -12.09
N ILE A 95 2.96 -2.04 -11.38
CA ILE A 95 3.62 -2.47 -10.14
C ILE A 95 3.21 -1.53 -9.01
N HIS A 96 2.82 -2.13 -7.92
CA HIS A 96 2.57 -1.47 -6.65
C HIS A 96 3.83 -1.48 -5.80
N ILE A 97 4.25 -0.33 -5.34
CA ILE A 97 5.41 -0.14 -4.46
C ILE A 97 4.94 0.25 -3.08
N SER A 98 5.46 -0.44 -2.07
CA SER A 98 5.29 -0.11 -0.66
C SER A 98 6.65 0.17 -0.05
N LEU A 99 6.90 1.42 0.35
CA LEU A 99 8.15 1.85 0.97
C LEU A 99 7.95 2.05 2.47
N THR A 100 8.70 1.29 3.27
CA THR A 100 8.73 1.39 4.73
C THR A 100 10.09 1.92 5.18
N PRO A 101 10.16 3.02 5.95
CA PRO A 101 11.40 3.46 6.59
C PRO A 101 11.93 2.40 7.57
N CYS A 102 13.21 2.05 7.48
CA CYS A 102 13.82 1.00 8.29
C CYS A 102 14.91 1.52 9.23
N LEU A 103 15.58 2.60 8.85
CA LEU A 103 16.62 3.23 9.66
C LEU A 103 16.53 4.74 9.51
N LEU A 104 16.53 5.43 10.63
CA LEU A 104 16.52 6.88 10.72
C LEU A 104 17.83 7.39 11.35
N ASN A 105 18.22 8.62 11.02
CA ASN A 105 19.26 9.33 11.76
C ASN A 105 18.68 10.04 13.00
N ILE A 106 19.54 10.69 13.75
CA ILE A 106 19.17 11.47 14.96
C ILE A 106 18.17 12.61 14.63
N ASN A 107 18.20 13.11 13.41
CA ASN A 107 17.30 14.17 12.91
C ASN A 107 16.00 13.61 12.32
N LYS A 108 15.75 12.31 12.47
CA LYS A 108 14.63 11.57 11.88
C LYS A 108 14.60 11.56 10.34
N ASP A 109 15.72 11.82 9.67
CA ASP A 109 15.82 11.60 8.23
C ASP A 109 15.91 10.10 7.96
N VAL A 110 15.19 9.63 6.95
CA VAL A 110 15.23 8.23 6.52
C VAL A 110 16.58 7.94 5.85
N ILE A 111 17.32 7.01 6.43
CA ILE A 111 18.60 6.54 5.90
C ILE A 111 18.38 5.32 5.00
N LEU A 112 17.64 4.33 5.53
CA LEU A 112 17.33 3.10 4.80
C LEU A 112 15.82 2.94 4.71
N GLY A 113 15.34 2.52 3.54
CA GLY A 113 13.98 2.14 3.29
C GLY A 113 13.87 0.76 2.66
N LEU A 114 12.89 -0.01 3.09
CA LEU A 114 12.51 -1.29 2.52
C LEU A 114 11.37 -1.08 1.53
N CYS A 115 11.62 -1.35 0.25
CA CYS A 115 10.60 -1.39 -0.77
C CYS A 115 10.14 -2.82 -1.01
N MET A 116 8.83 -3.03 -0.98
CA MET A 116 8.18 -4.24 -1.47
C MET A 116 7.50 -3.93 -2.80
N LEU A 117 7.71 -4.80 -3.79
CA LEU A 117 7.11 -4.68 -5.11
C LEU A 117 6.12 -5.82 -5.33
N THR A 118 4.89 -5.47 -5.68
CA THR A 118 3.83 -6.44 -6.03
C THR A 118 3.17 -6.03 -7.34
N TYR A 119 2.42 -6.93 -7.97
CA TYR A 119 1.60 -6.54 -9.12
C TYR A 119 0.45 -5.65 -8.67
N SER A 120 0.21 -4.56 -9.40
CA SER A 120 -0.93 -3.69 -9.16
C SER A 120 -2.13 -4.10 -10.00
N THR A 121 -3.32 -4.07 -9.40
CA THR A 121 -4.60 -4.20 -10.11
C THR A 121 -5.08 -2.86 -10.71
N LYS A 122 -4.38 -1.77 -10.41
CA LYS A 122 -4.69 -0.43 -10.93
C LYS A 122 -4.32 -0.33 -12.41
N LYS A 123 -5.05 0.52 -13.13
CA LYS A 123 -4.82 0.75 -14.57
C LYS A 123 -3.99 2.00 -14.86
N GLN A 124 -3.76 2.82 -13.85
CA GLN A 124 -3.07 4.11 -13.98
C GLN A 124 -1.93 4.20 -12.98
N ILE A 125 -0.86 4.87 -13.36
CA ILE A 125 0.24 5.26 -12.48
C ILE A 125 -0.25 6.31 -11.48
N GLY A 126 0.44 6.43 -10.35
CA GLY A 126 0.08 7.41 -9.32
C GLY A 126 -0.47 6.73 -8.09
N ASN A 127 -1.65 7.20 -7.63
CA ASN A 127 -2.32 6.70 -6.43
C ASN A 127 -1.40 6.70 -5.19
N ALA A 128 -0.57 7.75 -5.03
CA ALA A 128 0.32 7.83 -3.90
C ALA A 128 -0.48 8.06 -2.61
N LEU A 129 -0.25 7.20 -1.62
CA LEU A 129 -0.85 7.32 -0.32
C LEU A 129 0.15 6.93 0.79
N ILE A 130 0.00 7.54 1.97
CA ILE A 130 0.79 7.22 3.15
C ILE A 130 -0.14 6.62 4.19
N LYS A 131 0.05 5.34 4.49
CA LYS A 131 -0.62 4.68 5.61
C LYS A 131 0.21 4.85 6.87
N LEU A 132 -0.46 5.00 7.99
CA LEU A 132 0.14 5.10 9.32
C LEU A 132 -0.42 3.97 10.19
N SER A 133 0.43 3.32 10.95
CA SER A 133 -0.01 2.34 11.94
C SER A 133 -0.71 3.03 13.11
N ASN A 134 -1.74 2.38 13.65
CA ASN A 134 -2.46 2.80 14.87
C ASN A 134 -3.29 4.10 14.77
N VAL A 135 -3.61 4.55 13.55
CA VAL A 135 -4.51 5.69 13.33
C VAL A 135 -5.56 5.37 12.27
N ASP A 136 -6.72 5.98 12.39
CA ASP A 136 -7.87 5.76 11.49
C ASP A 136 -7.87 6.74 10.29
N TYR A 137 -6.71 7.20 9.87
CA TYR A 137 -6.55 8.08 8.70
C TYR A 137 -5.26 7.76 7.94
N HIS A 138 -5.24 8.17 6.68
CA HIS A 138 -4.06 8.12 5.81
C HIS A 138 -3.93 9.45 5.08
N PHE A 139 -2.83 9.64 4.35
CA PHE A 139 -2.67 10.78 3.46
C PHE A 139 -2.70 10.31 2.02
N GLU A 140 -3.43 11.01 1.17
CA GLU A 140 -3.43 10.82 -0.28
C GLU A 140 -2.76 12.02 -0.94
N LEU A 141 -1.94 11.76 -1.95
CA LEU A 141 -1.34 12.82 -2.76
C LEU A 141 -2.37 13.27 -3.81
N ARG A 142 -2.85 14.50 -3.70
CA ARG A 142 -3.77 15.14 -4.64
C ARG A 142 -3.20 16.51 -5.02
N ASP A 143 -3.06 16.76 -6.33
CA ASP A 143 -2.53 18.02 -6.85
C ASP A 143 -1.22 18.48 -6.17
N ASP A 144 -0.27 17.52 -6.02
CA ASP A 144 1.03 17.66 -5.35
C ASP A 144 0.96 17.99 -3.84
N GLU A 145 -0.22 17.91 -3.21
CA GLU A 145 -0.41 18.13 -1.78
C GLU A 145 -0.89 16.85 -1.07
N TRP A 146 -0.38 16.60 0.14
CA TRP A 146 -0.82 15.50 0.99
C TRP A 146 -2.09 15.87 1.75
N VAL A 147 -3.21 15.32 1.34
CA VAL A 147 -4.53 15.51 1.96
C VAL A 147 -4.80 14.37 2.94
N GLN A 148 -5.11 14.74 4.18
CA GLN A 148 -5.52 13.75 5.18
C GLN A 148 -6.92 13.22 4.86
N THR A 149 -7.03 11.90 4.76
CA THR A 149 -8.29 11.18 4.47
C THR A 149 -8.48 10.11 5.54
N ASN A 150 -9.70 9.92 6.04
CA ASN A 150 -9.98 8.86 7.00
C ASN A 150 -9.87 7.48 6.35
N ASN A 151 -9.26 6.52 7.06
CA ASN A 151 -8.98 5.17 6.55
C ASN A 151 -10.23 4.37 6.19
N SER A 152 -11.33 4.60 6.89
CA SER A 152 -12.60 3.99 6.54
C SER A 152 -13.75 4.96 6.78
N HIS A 153 -14.68 5.02 5.83
CA HIS A 153 -16.00 5.54 6.09
C HIS A 153 -16.82 4.57 6.97
N LEU A 154 -16.22 3.44 7.35
CA LEU A 154 -16.84 2.42 8.17
C LEU A 154 -16.73 2.77 9.66
N THR A 155 -17.84 2.66 10.37
CA THR A 155 -17.88 2.77 11.83
C THR A 155 -17.28 1.51 12.47
N LYS A 156 -16.89 1.58 13.75
CA LYS A 156 -16.43 0.40 14.52
C LYS A 156 -17.42 -0.77 14.44
N MET A 157 -18.72 -0.47 14.53
CA MET A 157 -19.79 -1.48 14.42
C MET A 157 -19.80 -2.14 13.03
N GLU A 158 -19.63 -1.36 11.97
CA GLU A 158 -19.60 -1.88 10.60
C GLU A 158 -18.36 -2.77 10.35
N ILE A 159 -17.21 -2.43 10.93
CA ILE A 159 -15.99 -3.25 10.89
C ILE A 159 -16.23 -4.59 11.63
N VAL A 160 -16.86 -4.54 12.82
CA VAL A 160 -17.22 -5.77 13.55
C VAL A 160 -18.16 -6.65 12.73
N ILE A 161 -19.19 -6.06 12.11
CA ILE A 161 -20.13 -6.81 11.25
C ILE A 161 -19.42 -7.49 10.08
N ILE A 162 -18.52 -6.80 9.39
CA ILE A 162 -17.74 -7.40 8.28
C ILE A 162 -16.84 -8.52 8.80
N GLY A 163 -16.16 -8.33 9.93
CA GLY A 163 -15.33 -9.34 10.56
C GLY A 163 -16.12 -10.61 10.90
N GLN A 164 -17.33 -10.48 11.41
CA GLN A 164 -18.21 -11.63 11.64
C GLN A 164 -18.65 -12.31 10.31
N CYS A 165 -18.88 -11.51 9.25
CA CYS A 165 -19.16 -12.06 7.92
C CYS A 165 -17.96 -12.83 7.36
N ALA A 166 -16.74 -12.33 7.55
CA ALA A 166 -15.50 -13.00 7.14
C ALA A 166 -15.32 -14.36 7.85
N ASN A 167 -15.75 -14.43 9.13
CA ASN A 167 -15.79 -15.68 9.90
C ASN A 167 -16.96 -16.62 9.52
N GLY A 168 -17.69 -16.33 8.44
CA GLY A 168 -18.79 -17.16 7.96
C GLY A 168 -20.07 -17.12 8.77
N LYS A 169 -20.23 -16.16 9.69
CA LYS A 169 -21.44 -16.03 10.52
C LYS A 169 -22.65 -15.59 9.69
N SER A 170 -23.81 -16.19 9.97
CA SER A 170 -25.06 -15.79 9.35
C SER A 170 -25.57 -14.45 9.88
N ILE A 171 -26.49 -13.80 9.16
CA ILE A 171 -27.12 -12.55 9.61
C ILE A 171 -27.82 -12.73 10.96
N ALA A 172 -28.40 -13.91 11.22
CA ALA A 172 -29.07 -14.23 12.49
C ALA A 172 -28.05 -14.32 13.63
N ASP A 173 -26.93 -15.03 13.43
CA ASP A 173 -25.86 -15.17 14.42
C ASP A 173 -25.23 -13.82 14.77
N ILE A 174 -25.03 -12.96 13.75
CA ILE A 174 -24.49 -11.59 13.97
C ILE A 174 -25.47 -10.73 14.74
N ALA A 175 -26.77 -10.83 14.43
CA ALA A 175 -27.82 -10.09 15.11
C ALA A 175 -27.92 -10.50 16.59
N GLU A 176 -27.86 -11.80 16.88
CA GLU A 176 -27.81 -12.34 18.24
C GLU A 176 -26.52 -11.88 18.96
N PHE A 177 -25.36 -12.03 18.36
CA PHE A 177 -24.08 -11.62 18.95
C PHE A 177 -24.05 -10.13 19.32
N LEU A 178 -24.65 -9.26 18.50
CA LEU A 178 -24.69 -7.81 18.72
C LEU A 178 -25.95 -7.34 19.48
N SER A 179 -26.83 -8.27 19.85
CA SER A 179 -28.11 -7.97 20.53
C SER A 179 -28.98 -6.95 19.75
N VAL A 180 -29.05 -7.09 18.43
CA VAL A 180 -29.85 -6.23 17.54
C VAL A 180 -30.73 -7.07 16.63
N SER A 181 -31.65 -6.43 15.90
CA SER A 181 -32.49 -7.16 14.94
C SER A 181 -31.74 -7.57 13.66
N THR A 182 -32.19 -8.62 13.02
CA THR A 182 -31.64 -9.05 11.70
C THR A 182 -31.85 -7.97 10.64
N SER A 183 -32.89 -7.15 10.74
CA SER A 183 -33.15 -6.01 9.86
C SER A 183 -32.08 -4.92 10.05
N THR A 184 -31.64 -4.67 11.29
CA THR A 184 -30.56 -3.75 11.61
C THR A 184 -29.25 -4.18 10.93
N ILE A 185 -28.91 -5.48 11.02
CA ILE A 185 -27.72 -6.02 10.36
C ILE A 185 -27.80 -5.88 8.82
N LYS A 186 -28.98 -6.16 8.23
CA LYS A 186 -29.18 -5.94 6.77
C LYS A 186 -28.96 -4.49 6.37
N THR A 187 -29.45 -3.54 7.18
CA THR A 187 -29.25 -2.09 6.95
C THR A 187 -27.77 -1.73 7.03
N HIS A 188 -27.05 -2.19 8.08
CA HIS A 188 -25.61 -1.97 8.19
C HIS A 188 -24.85 -2.53 6.99
N ARG A 189 -25.14 -3.76 6.55
CA ARG A 189 -24.52 -4.36 5.37
C ARG A 189 -24.73 -3.51 4.11
N THR A 190 -25.96 -3.02 3.89
CA THR A 190 -26.24 -2.12 2.76
C THR A 190 -25.44 -0.82 2.84
N ASN A 191 -25.33 -0.23 4.03
CA ASN A 191 -24.56 1.00 4.25
C ASN A 191 -23.06 0.77 4.06
N ILE A 192 -22.54 -0.36 4.54
CA ILE A 192 -21.14 -0.79 4.31
C ILE A 192 -20.84 -0.82 2.81
N LEU A 193 -21.63 -1.56 2.01
CA LEU A 193 -21.42 -1.68 0.58
C LEU A 193 -21.42 -0.32 -0.12
N LYS A 194 -22.34 0.57 0.26
CA LYS A 194 -22.42 1.95 -0.26
C LYS A 194 -21.20 2.79 0.12
N LYS A 195 -20.76 2.72 1.38
CA LYS A 195 -19.64 3.52 1.90
C LYS A 195 -18.31 3.19 1.24
N ILE A 196 -18.05 1.92 0.95
CA ILE A 196 -16.80 1.46 0.35
C ILE A 196 -16.90 1.24 -1.16
N GLY A 197 -18.10 1.43 -1.75
CA GLY A 197 -18.29 1.40 -3.20
C GLY A 197 -18.18 0.01 -3.83
N VAL A 198 -18.56 -1.05 -3.09
CA VAL A 198 -18.51 -2.46 -3.56
C VAL A 198 -19.90 -3.03 -3.77
N LYS A 199 -20.00 -4.11 -4.56
CA LYS A 199 -21.28 -4.68 -4.99
C LYS A 199 -21.85 -5.74 -4.03
N ASN A 200 -20.98 -6.44 -3.29
CA ASN A 200 -21.38 -7.55 -2.44
C ASN A 200 -20.46 -7.69 -1.22
N ILE A 201 -20.87 -8.55 -0.28
CA ILE A 201 -20.15 -8.72 0.98
C ILE A 201 -18.79 -9.38 0.82
N ALA A 202 -18.59 -10.23 -0.19
CA ALA A 202 -17.29 -10.86 -0.45
C ALA A 202 -16.26 -9.80 -0.88
N GLU A 203 -16.65 -8.87 -1.75
CA GLU A 203 -15.82 -7.71 -2.11
C GLU A 203 -15.56 -6.80 -0.89
N ALA A 204 -16.53 -6.66 0.02
CA ALA A 204 -16.36 -5.89 1.24
C ALA A 204 -15.36 -6.55 2.21
N ILE A 205 -15.39 -7.87 2.36
CA ILE A 205 -14.43 -8.65 3.14
C ILE A 205 -13.02 -8.45 2.55
N GLN A 206 -12.87 -8.66 1.26
CA GLN A 206 -11.59 -8.45 0.58
C GLN A 206 -11.07 -7.00 0.77
N TYR A 207 -11.95 -6.00 0.72
CA TYR A 207 -11.58 -4.61 0.97
C TYR A 207 -11.00 -4.40 2.37
N VAL A 208 -11.65 -4.92 3.41
CA VAL A 208 -11.20 -4.72 4.80
C VAL A 208 -9.93 -5.51 5.11
N GLU A 209 -9.73 -6.68 4.52
CA GLU A 209 -8.50 -7.47 4.60
C GLU A 209 -7.32 -6.75 3.94
N ILE A 210 -7.48 -6.29 2.70
CA ILE A 210 -6.43 -5.54 1.96
C ILE A 210 -6.03 -4.25 2.70
N ASN A 211 -6.99 -3.62 3.39
CA ASN A 211 -6.75 -2.38 4.12
C ASN A 211 -6.37 -2.61 5.60
N ASN A 212 -6.20 -3.86 6.03
CA ASN A 212 -5.87 -4.26 7.42
C ASN A 212 -6.84 -3.64 8.44
N LEU A 213 -8.15 -3.68 8.15
CA LEU A 213 -9.20 -3.19 9.06
C LEU A 213 -9.73 -4.30 9.98
N ILE A 214 -9.48 -5.56 9.62
CA ILE A 214 -9.73 -6.78 10.42
C ILE A 214 -8.52 -7.68 10.36
#